data_d118b3d53cfd764bfae6b52b0e019d27
#
_entry.id   d118b3d53cfd764bfae6b52b0e019d27
#
_cell.length_a   1.000
_cell.length_b   1.000
_cell.length_c   1.000
_cell.angle_alpha   90.00
_cell.angle_beta   90.00
_cell.angle_gamma   90.00
#
_symmetry.space_group_name_H-M   'P 1'
#
loop_
_entity.id
_entity.type
_entity.pdbx_description
1 polymer ?
#
loop_
_entity_poly.entity_id
_entity_poly.type
_entity_poly.pdbx_seq_one_letter_code
_entity_poly.pdbx_strand_id
1 'polypeptide(L)'
;MSRVLAFDFGASSGRAILGAYENGELSYREVHRFENNPRDKDGHFRWDFEDLLANVRLGAQKAGPVDSLAFDTWGVDFGLLDSQGRLLEDPVHYRDQRTAGLVEEAFQSLPAGALYGATGTQILNINSLYQLLALQRQEPQLWEKAHRLLFMPDLFAWALCGAQACETTIASTSQLLDPCSQSWSQQVLSAFHIPQELFAPLVKSGTVVGEYQGAKVIAAAGHDTQCAVAAMPAPEKDAAFLSCGTWSLLGCEREAPIL
;
A
#
# COMPACT_ATOMS: atom_id res chain seq x y z
N MET A 1 5.85 -28.14 10.10
CA MET A 1 4.67 -27.48 9.52
C MET A 1 4.73 -26.00 9.87
N SER A 2 4.74 -25.13 8.89
CA SER A 2 4.68 -23.67 9.09
C SER A 2 3.28 -23.18 8.70
N ARG A 3 2.69 -22.31 9.53
CA ARG A 3 1.35 -21.74 9.32
C ARG A 3 1.44 -20.24 9.13
N VAL A 4 0.85 -19.75 8.06
CA VAL A 4 0.88 -18.31 7.72
C VAL A 4 -0.54 -17.80 7.47
N LEU A 5 -0.80 -16.55 7.83
CA LEU A 5 -2.08 -15.88 7.59
C LEU A 5 -1.85 -14.69 6.65
N ALA A 6 -2.42 -14.77 5.46
CA ALA A 6 -2.39 -13.66 4.49
C ALA A 6 -3.73 -12.92 4.51
N PHE A 7 -3.68 -11.60 4.57
CA PHE A 7 -4.82 -10.72 4.35
C PHE A 7 -4.67 -10.05 2.99
N ASP A 8 -5.58 -10.41 2.07
CA ASP A 8 -5.63 -9.88 0.70
C ASP A 8 -6.84 -8.93 0.60
N PHE A 9 -6.56 -7.65 0.42
CA PHE A 9 -7.56 -6.59 0.31
C PHE A 9 -7.63 -6.07 -1.13
N GLY A 10 -8.65 -6.52 -1.86
CA GLY A 10 -9.01 -5.88 -3.12
C GLY A 10 -9.87 -4.63 -2.92
N ALA A 11 -10.23 -3.94 -3.99
CA ALA A 11 -10.99 -2.69 -3.94
C ALA A 11 -12.42 -2.84 -3.36
N SER A 12 -13.04 -4.03 -3.44
CA SER A 12 -14.43 -4.25 -3.02
C SER A 12 -14.58 -5.24 -1.89
N SER A 13 -13.59 -6.07 -1.61
CA SER A 13 -13.66 -7.09 -0.56
C SER A 13 -12.27 -7.45 -0.07
N GLY A 14 -12.19 -7.88 1.18
CA GLY A 14 -11.00 -8.45 1.78
C GLY A 14 -11.21 -9.91 2.17
N ARG A 15 -10.12 -10.65 2.30
CA ARG A 15 -10.13 -12.04 2.75
C ARG A 15 -8.91 -12.35 3.60
N ALA A 16 -9.11 -13.25 4.56
CA ALA A 16 -8.06 -13.86 5.35
C ALA A 16 -7.87 -15.31 4.87
N ILE A 17 -6.67 -15.64 4.44
CA ILE A 17 -6.29 -16.94 3.89
C ILE A 17 -5.26 -17.57 4.81
N LEU A 18 -5.60 -18.71 5.40
CA LEU A 18 -4.69 -19.52 6.18
C LEU A 18 -3.94 -20.48 5.26
N GLY A 19 -2.63 -20.29 5.15
CA GLY A 19 -1.71 -21.21 4.49
C GLY A 19 -1.00 -22.13 5.47
N ALA A 20 -0.71 -23.35 5.04
CA ALA A 20 0.15 -24.28 5.77
C ALA A 20 1.15 -24.91 4.79
N TYR A 21 2.43 -24.88 5.17
CA TYR A 21 3.51 -25.48 4.39
C TYR A 21 4.10 -26.64 5.18
N GLU A 22 4.01 -27.84 4.61
CA GLU A 22 4.51 -29.07 5.21
C GLU A 22 5.02 -30.03 4.14
N ASN A 23 6.18 -30.65 4.36
CA ASN A 23 6.79 -31.66 3.46
C ASN A 23 6.93 -31.23 2.00
N GLY A 24 7.12 -29.92 1.73
CA GLY A 24 7.24 -29.37 0.38
C GLY A 24 5.91 -29.00 -0.28
N GLU A 25 4.80 -29.21 0.39
CA GLU A 25 3.46 -28.90 -0.12
C GLU A 25 2.86 -27.69 0.60
N LEU A 26 2.22 -26.81 -0.19
CA LEU A 26 1.46 -25.67 0.29
C LEU A 26 -0.03 -26.00 0.19
N SER A 27 -0.72 -25.96 1.30
CA SER A 27 -2.18 -25.97 1.36
C SER A 27 -2.69 -24.63 1.86
N TYR A 28 -3.88 -24.21 1.41
CA TYR A 28 -4.49 -22.96 1.87
C TYR A 28 -6.00 -23.05 1.91
N ARG A 29 -6.61 -22.26 2.78
CA ARG A 29 -8.07 -22.11 2.86
C ARG A 29 -8.43 -20.69 3.28
N GLU A 30 -9.53 -20.17 2.74
CA GLU A 30 -10.14 -18.95 3.20
C GLU A 30 -10.77 -19.18 4.59
N VAL A 31 -10.43 -18.32 5.55
CA VAL A 31 -10.97 -18.42 6.92
C VAL A 31 -11.94 -17.28 7.24
N HIS A 32 -11.84 -16.16 6.50
CA HIS A 32 -12.75 -15.03 6.63
C HIS A 32 -12.80 -14.27 5.32
N ARG A 33 -13.99 -13.76 4.98
CA ARG A 33 -14.24 -12.84 3.86
C ARG A 33 -15.16 -11.74 4.34
N PHE A 34 -14.94 -10.52 3.85
CA PHE A 34 -15.71 -9.34 4.21
C PHE A 34 -15.75 -8.37 3.02
N GLU A 35 -16.74 -7.49 3.03
CA GLU A 35 -16.84 -6.40 2.07
C GLU A 35 -16.07 -5.18 2.56
N ASN A 36 -15.45 -4.46 1.64
CA ASN A 36 -14.87 -3.16 1.91
C ASN A 36 -15.95 -2.12 1.63
N ASN A 37 -16.41 -1.43 2.66
CA ASN A 37 -17.52 -0.49 2.58
C ASN A 37 -17.02 0.96 2.79
N PRO A 38 -16.40 1.58 1.76
CA PRO A 38 -16.05 2.99 1.85
C PRO A 38 -17.31 3.84 1.92
N ARG A 39 -17.24 4.97 2.61
CA ARG A 39 -18.39 5.83 2.86
C ARG A 39 -18.03 7.31 2.75
N ASP A 40 -19.03 8.12 2.42
CA ASP A 40 -18.89 9.57 2.53
C ASP A 40 -18.85 9.97 4.03
N LYS A 41 -17.78 10.65 4.41
CA LYS A 41 -17.55 11.14 5.76
C LYS A 41 -16.75 12.44 5.70
N ASP A 42 -17.24 13.48 6.36
CA ASP A 42 -16.59 14.80 6.47
C ASP A 42 -16.22 15.43 5.11
N GLY A 43 -17.08 15.20 4.10
CA GLY A 43 -16.91 15.74 2.74
C GLY A 43 -15.99 14.94 1.82
N HIS A 44 -15.47 13.82 2.28
CA HIS A 44 -14.61 12.92 1.51
C HIS A 44 -15.15 11.50 1.46
N PHE A 45 -14.82 10.79 0.39
CA PHE A 45 -15.05 9.36 0.27
C PHE A 45 -13.91 8.62 0.97
N ARG A 46 -14.19 7.92 2.08
CA ARG A 46 -13.18 7.35 2.99
C ARG A 46 -13.36 5.85 3.18
N TRP A 47 -12.27 5.18 3.44
CA TRP A 47 -12.25 3.82 3.98
C TRP A 47 -12.67 3.85 5.46
N ASP A 48 -13.54 2.94 5.88
CA ASP A 48 -13.83 2.71 7.29
C ASP A 48 -12.71 1.86 7.90
N PHE A 49 -11.63 2.53 8.34
CA PHE A 49 -10.44 1.82 8.80
C PHE A 49 -10.70 0.98 10.06
N GLU A 50 -11.59 1.43 10.93
CA GLU A 50 -11.96 0.68 12.14
C GLU A 50 -12.70 -0.62 11.78
N ASP A 51 -13.65 -0.58 10.83
CA ASP A 51 -14.34 -1.79 10.34
C ASP A 51 -13.36 -2.75 9.65
N LEU A 52 -12.48 -2.25 8.77
CA LEU A 52 -11.45 -3.06 8.13
C LEU A 52 -10.54 -3.74 9.16
N LEU A 53 -10.10 -3.01 10.19
CA LEU A 53 -9.25 -3.54 11.26
C LEU A 53 -10.00 -4.55 12.15
N ALA A 54 -11.29 -4.35 12.38
CA ALA A 54 -12.13 -5.32 13.10
C ALA A 54 -12.20 -6.64 12.32
N ASN A 55 -12.33 -6.58 11.00
CA ASN A 55 -12.31 -7.75 10.12
C ASN A 55 -10.95 -8.45 10.10
N VAL A 56 -9.83 -7.71 10.16
CA VAL A 56 -8.48 -8.28 10.34
C VAL A 56 -8.40 -9.07 11.65
N ARG A 57 -8.83 -8.48 12.76
CA ARG A 57 -8.82 -9.15 14.08
C ARG A 57 -9.69 -10.41 14.11
N LEU A 58 -10.87 -10.35 13.48
CA LEU A 58 -11.75 -11.49 13.35
C LEU A 58 -11.15 -12.61 12.48
N GLY A 59 -10.49 -12.25 11.37
CA GLY A 59 -9.76 -13.20 10.52
C GLY A 59 -8.63 -13.89 11.29
N ALA A 60 -7.85 -13.14 12.06
CA ALA A 60 -6.79 -13.68 12.91
C ALA A 60 -7.36 -14.62 14.00
N GLN A 61 -8.46 -14.24 14.63
CA GLN A 61 -9.14 -15.11 15.61
C GLN A 61 -9.64 -16.42 14.98
N LYS A 62 -10.24 -16.38 13.78
CA LYS A 62 -10.72 -17.55 13.06
C LYS A 62 -9.59 -18.48 12.57
N ALA A 63 -8.42 -17.90 12.24
CA ALA A 63 -7.25 -18.68 11.85
C ALA A 63 -6.65 -19.45 13.03
N GLY A 64 -6.76 -18.90 14.25
CA GLY A 64 -6.07 -19.41 15.44
C GLY A 64 -4.55 -19.16 15.37
N PRO A 65 -3.72 -19.84 16.18
CA PRO A 65 -2.28 -19.61 16.21
C PRO A 65 -1.62 -19.83 14.86
N VAL A 66 -0.77 -18.88 14.43
CA VAL A 66 0.03 -18.92 13.20
C VAL A 66 1.47 -18.46 13.50
N ASP A 67 2.42 -18.81 12.65
CA ASP A 67 3.82 -18.43 12.81
C ASP A 67 4.07 -16.99 12.30
N SER A 68 3.29 -16.59 11.29
CA SER A 68 3.38 -15.24 10.73
C SER A 68 2.08 -14.79 10.08
N LEU A 69 1.95 -13.47 9.92
CA LEU A 69 0.87 -12.84 9.17
C LEU A 69 1.41 -11.69 8.30
N ALA A 70 0.72 -11.40 7.22
CA ALA A 70 1.06 -10.34 6.29
C ALA A 70 -0.18 -9.76 5.60
N PHE A 71 -0.02 -8.57 5.01
CA PHE A 71 -1.06 -7.85 4.32
C PHE A 71 -0.61 -7.47 2.91
N ASP A 72 -1.50 -7.57 1.96
CA ASP A 72 -1.46 -6.85 0.71
C ASP A 72 -2.79 -6.12 0.49
N THR A 73 -2.72 -5.01 -0.23
CA THR A 73 -3.87 -4.15 -0.49
C THR A 73 -3.80 -3.53 -1.89
N TRP A 74 -4.86 -2.83 -2.28
CA TRP A 74 -4.79 -1.88 -3.38
C TRP A 74 -3.71 -0.83 -3.15
N GLY A 75 -3.21 -0.22 -4.22
CA GLY A 75 -2.16 0.80 -4.16
C GLY A 75 -2.66 2.19 -3.73
N VAL A 76 -1.76 3.11 -3.63
CA VAL A 76 -1.86 4.58 -3.55
C VAL A 76 -2.48 5.19 -2.29
N ASP A 77 -3.36 4.49 -1.56
CA ASP A 77 -4.02 5.04 -0.38
C ASP A 77 -3.17 4.89 0.89
N PHE A 78 -3.34 5.84 1.79
CA PHE A 78 -2.54 5.93 3.02
C PHE A 78 -3.33 6.54 4.18
N GLY A 79 -2.88 6.26 5.39
CA GLY A 79 -3.26 6.96 6.61
C GLY A 79 -2.13 7.86 7.12
N LEU A 80 -2.51 8.89 7.87
CA LEU A 80 -1.59 9.85 8.47
C LEU A 80 -1.61 9.73 9.99
N LEU A 81 -0.44 9.63 10.59
CA LEU A 81 -0.28 9.62 12.04
C LEU A 81 0.22 10.98 12.52
N ASP A 82 -0.22 11.39 13.71
CA ASP A 82 0.32 12.54 14.42
C ASP A 82 1.67 12.23 15.10
N SER A 83 2.27 13.21 15.74
CA SER A 83 3.54 13.06 16.47
C SER A 83 3.46 12.13 17.69
N GLN A 84 2.26 11.75 18.13
CA GLN A 84 2.02 10.78 19.18
C GLN A 84 1.74 9.37 18.63
N GLY A 85 1.80 9.22 17.29
CA GLY A 85 1.55 7.96 16.61
C GLY A 85 0.06 7.59 16.55
N ARG A 86 -0.87 8.53 16.66
CA ARG A 86 -2.32 8.29 16.52
C ARG A 86 -2.75 8.58 15.11
N LEU A 87 -3.63 7.75 14.56
CA LEU A 87 -4.27 7.99 13.26
C LEU A 87 -5.08 9.28 13.34
N LEU A 88 -4.81 10.22 12.45
CA LEU A 88 -5.47 11.53 12.40
C LEU A 88 -6.91 11.40 11.92
N GLU A 89 -7.12 10.67 10.84
CA GLU A 89 -8.43 10.46 10.21
C GLU A 89 -8.46 9.13 9.47
N ASP A 90 -9.68 8.65 9.13
CA ASP A 90 -9.83 7.53 8.22
C ASP A 90 -9.18 7.82 6.86
N PRO A 91 -8.45 6.86 6.26
CA PRO A 91 -7.84 7.04 4.95
C PRO A 91 -8.85 7.44 3.88
N VAL A 92 -8.47 8.41 3.04
CA VAL A 92 -9.31 8.82 1.91
C VAL A 92 -9.14 7.82 0.78
N HIS A 93 -10.26 7.43 0.17
CA HIS A 93 -10.29 6.50 -0.94
C HIS A 93 -9.76 7.13 -2.23
N TYR A 94 -9.00 6.40 -3.02
CA TYR A 94 -8.40 6.87 -4.28
C TYR A 94 -9.39 7.38 -5.34
N ARG A 95 -10.69 7.07 -5.21
CA ARG A 95 -11.75 7.60 -6.08
C ARG A 95 -12.38 8.88 -5.56
N ASP A 96 -11.89 9.43 -4.45
CA ASP A 96 -12.33 10.73 -3.98
C ASP A 96 -12.02 11.82 -5.02
N GLN A 97 -12.89 12.81 -5.12
CA GLN A 97 -12.77 13.87 -6.12
C GLN A 97 -11.74 14.95 -5.78
N ARG A 98 -11.11 14.87 -4.59
CA ARG A 98 -10.15 15.90 -4.11
C ARG A 98 -8.95 16.12 -5.05
N THR A 99 -8.61 15.12 -5.87
CA THR A 99 -7.47 15.17 -6.79
C THR A 99 -7.81 15.69 -8.18
N ALA A 100 -9.07 16.06 -8.43
CA ALA A 100 -9.50 16.53 -9.75
C ALA A 100 -8.71 17.78 -10.19
N GLY A 101 -8.14 17.74 -11.40
CA GLY A 101 -7.34 18.85 -11.98
C GLY A 101 -5.92 18.99 -11.47
N LEU A 102 -5.52 18.24 -10.44
CA LEU A 102 -4.19 18.39 -9.84
C LEU A 102 -3.05 17.83 -10.70
N VAL A 103 -3.34 16.92 -11.63
CA VAL A 103 -2.32 16.37 -12.55
C VAL A 103 -1.77 17.47 -13.46
N GLU A 104 -2.65 18.22 -14.10
CA GLU A 104 -2.29 19.29 -15.02
C GLU A 104 -1.59 20.44 -14.28
N GLU A 105 -2.00 20.74 -13.07
CA GLU A 105 -1.35 21.75 -12.24
C GLU A 105 0.06 21.31 -11.82
N ALA A 106 0.24 20.05 -11.44
CA ALA A 106 1.54 19.52 -11.04
C ALA A 106 2.60 19.67 -12.13
N PHE A 107 2.18 19.61 -13.42
CA PHE A 107 3.11 19.80 -14.54
C PHE A 107 3.71 21.21 -14.64
N GLN A 108 3.14 22.19 -13.95
CA GLN A 108 3.74 23.52 -13.84
C GLN A 108 5.00 23.51 -12.96
N SER A 109 5.05 22.64 -11.96
CA SER A 109 6.19 22.49 -11.05
C SER A 109 7.19 21.42 -11.56
N LEU A 110 6.69 20.32 -12.13
CA LEU A 110 7.51 19.25 -12.68
C LEU A 110 6.84 18.69 -13.94
N PRO A 111 7.38 18.92 -15.16
CA PRO A 111 6.79 18.45 -16.41
C PRO A 111 6.60 16.94 -16.44
N ALA A 112 5.56 16.45 -17.14
CA ALA A 112 5.15 15.05 -17.18
C ALA A 112 6.30 14.08 -17.48
N GLY A 113 7.15 14.40 -18.50
CA GLY A 113 8.29 13.55 -18.84
C GLY A 113 9.35 13.50 -17.74
N ALA A 114 9.58 14.61 -17.01
CA ALA A 114 10.50 14.62 -15.88
C ALA A 114 9.94 13.85 -14.69
N LEU A 115 8.62 13.98 -14.41
CA LEU A 115 7.95 13.23 -13.35
C LEU A 115 7.96 11.73 -13.63
N TYR A 116 7.65 11.31 -14.87
CA TYR A 116 7.74 9.91 -15.26
C TYR A 116 9.19 9.39 -15.19
N GLY A 117 10.16 10.14 -15.72
CA GLY A 117 11.58 9.77 -15.65
C GLY A 117 12.13 9.65 -14.22
N ALA A 118 11.54 10.37 -13.26
CA ALA A 118 11.93 10.30 -11.84
C ALA A 118 11.28 9.14 -11.08
N THR A 119 10.17 8.56 -11.58
CA THR A 119 9.38 7.59 -10.81
C THR A 119 9.03 6.31 -11.57
N GLY A 120 9.07 6.30 -12.90
CA GLY A 120 8.65 5.18 -13.73
C GLY A 120 7.18 4.78 -13.57
N THR A 121 6.41 5.55 -12.80
CA THR A 121 5.02 5.23 -12.45
C THR A 121 4.07 5.93 -13.43
N GLN A 122 3.08 5.20 -13.94
CA GLN A 122 2.03 5.79 -14.78
C GLN A 122 1.38 6.97 -14.07
N ILE A 123 1.23 8.09 -14.79
CA ILE A 123 0.65 9.31 -14.24
C ILE A 123 -0.89 9.15 -14.22
N LEU A 124 -1.44 9.04 -13.03
CA LEU A 124 -2.88 8.91 -12.77
C LEU A 124 -3.27 9.84 -11.62
N ASN A 125 -4.41 10.47 -11.70
CA ASN A 125 -4.91 11.38 -10.65
C ASN A 125 -5.12 10.70 -9.28
N ILE A 126 -5.20 9.37 -9.26
CA ILE A 126 -5.34 8.58 -8.03
C ILE A 126 -4.03 8.42 -7.25
N ASN A 127 -2.86 8.66 -7.86
CA ASN A 127 -1.57 8.42 -7.22
C ASN A 127 -1.41 9.26 -5.95
N SER A 128 -0.67 8.72 -4.99
CA SER A 128 -0.48 9.34 -3.66
C SER A 128 0.09 10.76 -3.76
N LEU A 129 0.94 11.03 -4.76
CA LEU A 129 1.43 12.39 -5.02
C LEU A 129 0.29 13.41 -5.08
N TYR A 130 -0.73 13.15 -5.91
CA TYR A 130 -1.84 14.10 -6.07
C TYR A 130 -2.75 14.15 -4.85
N GLN A 131 -2.88 13.03 -4.13
CA GLN A 131 -3.59 13.01 -2.86
C GLN A 131 -2.90 13.89 -1.80
N LEU A 132 -1.56 13.89 -1.76
CA LEU A 132 -0.78 14.77 -0.88
C LEU A 132 -0.90 16.25 -1.30
N LEU A 133 -0.89 16.54 -2.60
CA LEU A 133 -1.11 17.91 -3.08
C LEU A 133 -2.52 18.41 -2.74
N ALA A 134 -3.54 17.55 -2.85
CA ALA A 134 -4.89 17.88 -2.40
C ALA A 134 -4.91 18.20 -0.90
N LEU A 135 -4.29 17.38 -0.09
CA LEU A 135 -4.18 17.57 1.35
C LEU A 135 -3.50 18.89 1.73
N GLN A 136 -2.33 19.18 1.14
CA GLN A 136 -1.61 20.45 1.37
C GLN A 136 -2.48 21.67 1.09
N ARG A 137 -3.30 21.62 0.05
CA ARG A 137 -4.12 22.73 -0.41
C ARG A 137 -5.44 22.87 0.34
N GLN A 138 -6.14 21.76 0.52
CA GLN A 138 -7.52 21.77 0.99
C GLN A 138 -7.61 21.61 2.50
N GLU A 139 -6.63 20.93 3.12
CA GLU A 139 -6.63 20.60 4.53
C GLU A 139 -5.27 20.96 5.20
N PRO A 140 -4.81 22.23 5.11
CA PRO A 140 -3.48 22.62 5.60
C PRO A 140 -3.29 22.35 7.10
N GLN A 141 -4.34 22.44 7.90
CA GLN A 141 -4.28 22.13 9.33
C GLN A 141 -4.07 20.63 9.62
N LEU A 142 -4.57 19.76 8.74
CA LEU A 142 -4.32 18.32 8.83
C LEU A 142 -2.89 18.01 8.37
N TRP A 143 -2.46 18.65 7.29
CA TRP A 143 -1.08 18.56 6.78
C TRP A 143 -0.04 18.92 7.85
N GLU A 144 -0.24 20.03 8.56
CA GLU A 144 0.66 20.47 9.64
C GLU A 144 0.74 19.48 10.82
N LYS A 145 -0.31 18.71 11.08
CA LYS A 145 -0.33 17.68 12.13
C LYS A 145 0.26 16.34 11.68
N ALA A 146 0.37 16.12 10.37
CA ALA A 146 0.87 14.88 9.82
C ALA A 146 2.36 14.71 10.13
N HIS A 147 2.70 13.68 10.88
CA HIS A 147 4.06 13.33 11.26
C HIS A 147 4.56 12.08 10.54
N ARG A 148 3.68 11.15 10.22
CA ARG A 148 4.01 9.90 9.54
C ARG A 148 2.92 9.51 8.56
N LEU A 149 3.31 9.11 7.36
CA LEU A 149 2.46 8.48 6.35
C LEU A 149 2.73 6.98 6.34
N LEU A 150 1.65 6.19 6.37
CA LEU A 150 1.70 4.74 6.19
C LEU A 150 0.71 4.33 5.10
N PHE A 151 1.16 3.58 4.10
CA PHE A 151 0.26 2.99 3.11
C PHE A 151 -0.62 1.93 3.75
N MET A 152 -1.71 1.57 3.09
CA MET A 152 -2.74 0.71 3.70
C MET A 152 -2.18 -0.58 4.32
N PRO A 153 -1.31 -1.40 3.65
CA PRO A 153 -0.78 -2.62 4.28
C PRO A 153 0.10 -2.31 5.50
N ASP A 154 0.91 -1.23 5.42
CA ASP A 154 1.76 -0.79 6.52
C ASP A 154 0.91 -0.23 7.68
N LEU A 155 -0.22 0.40 7.37
CA LEU A 155 -1.17 0.92 8.37
C LEU A 155 -1.84 -0.21 9.16
N PHE A 156 -2.17 -1.34 8.52
CA PHE A 156 -2.64 -2.53 9.23
C PHE A 156 -1.54 -3.12 10.14
N ALA A 157 -0.30 -3.20 9.65
CA ALA A 157 0.82 -3.65 10.47
C ALA A 157 1.03 -2.74 11.68
N TRP A 158 0.99 -1.40 11.48
CA TRP A 158 1.05 -0.44 12.58
C TRP A 158 -0.08 -0.65 13.58
N ALA A 159 -1.33 -0.81 13.13
CA ALA A 159 -2.48 -0.97 14.02
C ALA A 159 -2.45 -2.26 14.86
N LEU A 160 -1.71 -3.29 14.41
CA LEU A 160 -1.55 -4.54 15.15
C LEU A 160 -0.33 -4.55 16.07
N CYS A 161 0.80 -4.00 15.64
CA CYS A 161 2.06 -4.13 16.38
C CYS A 161 2.84 -2.82 16.56
N GLY A 162 2.31 -1.67 16.14
CA GLY A 162 2.97 -0.37 16.24
C GLY A 162 4.09 -0.14 15.22
N ALA A 163 4.27 -1.03 14.24
CA ALA A 163 5.33 -0.92 13.25
C ALA A 163 5.14 0.34 12.38
N GLN A 164 6.21 1.10 12.21
CA GLN A 164 6.26 2.24 11.29
C GLN A 164 7.34 1.98 10.24
N ALA A 165 7.02 1.15 9.26
CA ALA A 165 7.82 0.82 8.11
C ALA A 165 7.01 1.05 6.85
N CYS A 166 7.65 1.20 5.70
CA CYS A 166 7.00 1.33 4.40
C CYS A 166 7.59 0.27 3.46
N GLU A 167 6.78 -0.66 2.99
CA GLU A 167 7.25 -1.70 2.09
C GLU A 167 7.41 -1.13 0.67
N THR A 168 8.48 -1.55 -0.04
CA THR A 168 8.89 -0.93 -1.31
C THR A 168 7.90 -1.11 -2.46
N THR A 169 7.16 -2.21 -2.55
CA THR A 169 6.23 -2.42 -3.67
C THR A 169 4.99 -1.54 -3.54
N ILE A 170 4.45 -1.37 -2.33
CA ILE A 170 3.35 -0.43 -2.11
C ILE A 170 3.83 1.02 -2.29
N ALA A 171 5.04 1.36 -1.82
CA ALA A 171 5.64 2.67 -2.03
C ALA A 171 5.77 3.03 -3.52
N SER A 172 6.06 2.05 -4.39
CA SER A 172 6.21 2.27 -5.82
C SER A 172 4.93 2.72 -6.52
N THR A 173 3.75 2.47 -5.93
CA THR A 173 2.46 2.92 -6.48
C THR A 173 2.24 4.42 -6.33
N SER A 174 2.99 5.07 -5.45
CA SER A 174 2.74 6.44 -4.99
C SER A 174 3.07 7.54 -5.99
N GLN A 175 3.90 7.24 -7.01
CA GLN A 175 4.57 8.25 -7.87
C GLN A 175 5.55 9.15 -7.09
N LEU A 176 6.16 8.62 -6.03
CA LEU A 176 7.13 9.32 -5.17
C LEU A 176 8.44 8.55 -5.03
N LEU A 177 8.48 7.27 -5.46
CA LEU A 177 9.65 6.42 -5.38
C LEU A 177 10.47 6.49 -6.68
N ASP A 178 11.79 6.60 -6.56
CA ASP A 178 12.73 6.41 -7.68
C ASP A 178 13.02 4.89 -7.82
N PRO A 179 12.64 4.26 -8.93
CA PRO A 179 12.80 2.83 -9.12
C PRO A 179 14.26 2.42 -9.32
N CYS A 180 15.16 3.34 -9.72
CA CYS A 180 16.58 3.05 -9.90
C CYS A 180 17.32 2.97 -8.58
N SER A 181 17.13 3.95 -7.72
CA SER A 181 17.76 3.99 -6.39
C SER A 181 16.98 3.23 -5.32
N GLN A 182 15.73 2.85 -5.60
CA GLN A 182 14.79 2.26 -4.65
C GLN A 182 14.65 3.11 -3.37
N SER A 183 14.61 4.44 -3.55
CA SER A 183 14.47 5.41 -2.48
C SER A 183 13.44 6.48 -2.89
N TRP A 184 13.03 7.32 -1.93
CA TRP A 184 12.14 8.44 -2.23
C TRP A 184 12.81 9.41 -3.21
N SER A 185 12.12 9.77 -4.29
CA SER A 185 12.63 10.66 -5.34
C SER A 185 12.79 12.08 -4.81
N GLN A 186 14.04 12.49 -4.54
CA GLN A 186 14.34 13.84 -4.06
C GLN A 186 13.87 14.91 -5.04
N GLN A 187 13.92 14.62 -6.33
CA GLN A 187 13.43 15.51 -7.38
C GLN A 187 11.93 15.79 -7.21
N VAL A 188 11.12 14.73 -6.99
CA VAL A 188 9.67 14.86 -6.82
C VAL A 188 9.36 15.51 -5.48
N LEU A 189 9.96 15.03 -4.39
CA LEU A 189 9.71 15.59 -3.06
C LEU A 189 10.01 17.08 -3.00
N SER A 190 11.15 17.50 -3.58
CA SER A 190 11.54 18.93 -3.61
C SER A 190 10.61 19.77 -4.48
N ALA A 191 10.22 19.27 -5.67
CA ALA A 191 9.35 20.00 -6.58
C ALA A 191 7.97 20.30 -5.98
N PHE A 192 7.48 19.43 -5.09
CA PHE A 192 6.17 19.55 -4.47
C PHE A 192 6.20 19.88 -2.97
N HIS A 193 7.37 20.25 -2.44
CA HIS A 193 7.55 20.61 -1.02
C HIS A 193 7.03 19.57 -0.04
N ILE A 194 7.26 18.28 -0.35
CA ILE A 194 6.88 17.16 0.50
C ILE A 194 8.09 16.79 1.36
N PRO A 195 8.01 16.88 2.71
CA PRO A 195 9.10 16.54 3.59
C PRO A 195 9.35 15.02 3.59
N GLN A 196 10.60 14.60 3.41
CA GLN A 196 10.95 13.18 3.40
C GLN A 196 10.66 12.51 4.76
N GLU A 197 10.73 13.26 5.83
CA GLU A 197 10.47 12.82 7.19
C GLU A 197 9.04 12.34 7.41
N LEU A 198 8.11 12.72 6.52
CA LEU A 198 6.74 12.24 6.51
C LEU A 198 6.67 10.72 6.26
N PHE A 199 7.61 10.17 5.51
CA PHE A 199 7.60 8.76 5.14
C PHE A 199 8.32 7.89 6.16
N ALA A 200 7.75 6.71 6.43
CA ALA A 200 8.42 5.69 7.21
C ALA A 200 9.65 5.13 6.46
N PRO A 201 10.63 4.55 7.17
CA PRO A 201 11.76 3.89 6.53
C PRO A 201 11.32 2.81 5.54
N LEU A 202 11.91 2.81 4.35
CA LEU A 202 11.64 1.79 3.34
C LEU A 202 12.22 0.43 3.77
N VAL A 203 11.42 -0.61 3.61
CA VAL A 203 11.81 -2.00 3.87
C VAL A 203 11.50 -2.87 2.64
N LYS A 204 12.26 -3.94 2.49
CA LYS A 204 12.00 -4.93 1.44
C LYS A 204 10.90 -5.89 1.85
N SER A 205 10.18 -6.43 0.87
CA SER A 205 9.26 -7.56 1.07
C SER A 205 9.99 -8.71 1.80
N GLY A 206 9.29 -9.36 2.74
CA GLY A 206 9.83 -10.41 3.60
C GLY A 206 10.44 -9.90 4.92
N THR A 207 10.52 -8.58 5.14
CA THR A 207 11.03 -8.01 6.39
C THR A 207 10.03 -8.26 7.53
N VAL A 208 10.53 -8.78 8.65
CA VAL A 208 9.75 -8.87 9.90
C VAL A 208 9.71 -7.47 10.52
N VAL A 209 8.52 -6.89 10.65
CA VAL A 209 8.32 -5.51 11.15
C VAL A 209 7.81 -5.46 12.59
N GLY A 210 7.34 -6.58 13.12
CA GLY A 210 6.85 -6.66 14.50
C GLY A 210 6.27 -8.02 14.83
N GLU A 211 5.47 -8.06 15.91
CA GLU A 211 4.81 -9.27 16.40
C GLU A 211 3.38 -8.94 16.85
N TYR A 212 2.44 -9.81 16.55
CA TYR A 212 1.06 -9.74 16.99
C TYR A 212 0.58 -11.09 17.50
N GLN A 213 0.23 -11.20 18.78
CA GLN A 213 -0.26 -12.41 19.44
C GLN A 213 0.67 -13.64 19.25
N GLY A 214 1.98 -13.43 19.27
CA GLY A 214 2.99 -14.47 19.10
C GLY A 214 3.33 -14.80 17.62
N ALA A 215 2.64 -14.19 16.65
CA ALA A 215 2.94 -14.32 15.24
C ALA A 215 3.80 -13.16 14.73
N LYS A 216 4.78 -13.45 13.88
CA LYS A 216 5.58 -12.41 13.22
C LYS A 216 4.69 -11.63 12.24
N VAL A 217 4.72 -10.31 12.30
CA VAL A 217 4.14 -9.42 11.28
C VAL A 217 5.19 -9.18 10.21
N ILE A 218 4.88 -9.56 8.96
CA ILE A 218 5.81 -9.50 7.85
C ILE A 218 5.30 -8.48 6.83
N ALA A 219 6.16 -7.55 6.43
CA ALA A 219 5.91 -6.72 5.26
C ALA A 219 5.99 -7.62 4.01
N ALA A 220 4.86 -8.02 3.46
CA ALA A 220 4.79 -8.74 2.19
C ALA A 220 5.01 -7.77 1.01
N ALA A 221 4.90 -8.24 -0.23
CA ALA A 221 4.71 -7.35 -1.37
C ALA A 221 3.37 -6.65 -1.18
N GLY A 222 3.40 -5.46 -0.60
CA GLY A 222 2.21 -4.79 -0.04
C GLY A 222 1.14 -4.39 -1.07
N HIS A 223 1.48 -4.36 -2.36
CA HIS A 223 0.54 -4.12 -3.46
C HIS A 223 -0.01 -5.45 -4.00
N ASP A 224 -1.33 -5.62 -4.02
CA ASP A 224 -2.06 -6.83 -4.45
C ASP A 224 -1.59 -7.37 -5.81
N THR A 225 -1.38 -6.47 -6.78
CA THR A 225 -0.88 -6.85 -8.11
C THR A 225 0.54 -7.42 -8.04
N GLN A 226 1.45 -6.85 -7.23
CA GLN A 226 2.80 -7.39 -7.05
C GLN A 226 2.78 -8.76 -6.38
N CYS A 227 1.89 -8.98 -5.42
CA CYS A 227 1.68 -10.33 -4.86
C CYS A 227 1.22 -11.32 -5.94
N ALA A 228 0.27 -10.92 -6.80
CA ALA A 228 -0.20 -11.75 -7.89
C ALA A 228 0.92 -12.07 -8.90
N VAL A 229 1.74 -11.08 -9.26
CA VAL A 229 2.89 -11.27 -10.17
C VAL A 229 3.96 -12.15 -9.53
N ALA A 230 4.29 -11.96 -8.24
CA ALA A 230 5.25 -12.79 -7.53
C ALA A 230 4.82 -14.26 -7.41
N ALA A 231 3.51 -14.52 -7.37
CA ALA A 231 2.95 -15.87 -7.30
C ALA A 231 2.79 -16.54 -8.67
N MET A 232 3.05 -15.81 -9.77
CA MET A 232 2.87 -16.33 -11.12
C MET A 232 3.92 -17.42 -11.42
N PRO A 233 3.53 -18.62 -11.87
CA PRO A 233 4.46 -19.65 -12.29
C PRO A 233 5.04 -19.31 -13.67
N ALA A 234 6.03 -18.39 -13.71
CA ALA A 234 6.70 -18.00 -14.94
C ALA A 234 7.97 -18.84 -15.11
N PRO A 235 8.00 -19.82 -16.02
CA PRO A 235 9.18 -20.65 -16.25
C PRO A 235 10.27 -19.92 -17.05
N GLU A 236 9.94 -18.82 -17.71
CA GLU A 236 10.83 -18.13 -18.65
C GLU A 236 11.03 -16.66 -18.24
N LYS A 237 12.28 -16.18 -18.40
CA LYS A 237 12.72 -14.84 -18.02
C LYS A 237 11.95 -13.70 -18.75
N ASP A 238 11.39 -14.00 -19.94
CA ASP A 238 10.69 -13.04 -20.79
C ASP A 238 9.17 -13.27 -20.78
N ALA A 239 8.63 -13.98 -19.77
CA ALA A 239 7.21 -14.23 -19.67
C ALA A 239 6.43 -12.92 -19.47
N ALA A 240 5.37 -12.73 -20.27
CA ALA A 240 4.41 -11.67 -20.05
C ALA A 240 3.30 -12.16 -19.11
N PHE A 241 2.80 -11.27 -18.27
CA PHE A 241 1.66 -11.55 -17.41
C PHE A 241 0.49 -10.63 -17.74
N LEU A 242 -0.71 -11.08 -17.44
CA LEU A 242 -1.92 -10.29 -17.44
C LEU A 242 -2.65 -10.48 -16.12
N SER A 243 -2.61 -9.47 -15.26
CA SER A 243 -3.41 -9.43 -14.03
C SER A 243 -4.77 -8.82 -14.34
N CYS A 244 -5.84 -9.61 -14.19
CA CYS A 244 -7.22 -9.19 -14.45
C CYS A 244 -8.00 -9.13 -13.14
N GLY A 245 -8.12 -7.93 -12.57
CA GLY A 245 -8.92 -7.62 -11.40
C GLY A 245 -9.82 -6.41 -11.65
N THR A 246 -9.85 -5.49 -10.72
CA THR A 246 -10.45 -4.14 -10.91
C THR A 246 -9.78 -3.39 -12.06
N TRP A 247 -8.48 -3.63 -12.25
CA TRP A 247 -7.67 -3.18 -13.38
C TRP A 247 -7.23 -4.39 -14.21
N SER A 248 -6.94 -4.16 -15.50
CA SER A 248 -6.28 -5.14 -16.38
C SER A 248 -4.87 -4.64 -16.65
N LEU A 249 -3.88 -5.29 -16.05
CA LEU A 249 -2.48 -4.89 -16.11
C LEU A 249 -1.66 -5.93 -16.89
N LEU A 250 -1.20 -5.53 -18.08
CA LEU A 250 -0.28 -6.33 -18.90
C LEU A 250 1.16 -5.87 -18.62
N GLY A 251 2.04 -6.81 -18.35
CA GLY A 251 3.43 -6.50 -18.06
C GLY A 251 4.39 -7.65 -18.28
N CYS A 252 5.66 -7.37 -18.07
CA CYS A 252 6.74 -8.35 -18.01
C CYS A 252 7.76 -7.92 -16.96
N GLU A 253 8.50 -8.89 -16.41
CA GLU A 253 9.60 -8.61 -15.52
C GLU A 253 10.81 -8.07 -16.30
N ARG A 254 11.50 -7.08 -15.74
CA ARG A 254 12.68 -6.46 -16.35
C ARG A 254 13.78 -6.30 -15.31
N GLU A 255 15.05 -6.41 -15.75
CA GLU A 255 16.21 -6.18 -14.88
C GLU A 255 16.41 -4.71 -14.51
N ALA A 256 15.88 -3.79 -15.31
CA ALA A 256 15.94 -2.36 -15.07
C ALA A 256 14.64 -1.67 -15.50
N PRO A 257 14.26 -0.57 -14.84
CA PRO A 257 13.07 0.20 -15.22
C PRO A 257 13.25 0.81 -16.63
N ILE A 258 12.13 1.00 -17.32
CA ILE A 258 12.06 1.76 -18.57
C ILE A 258 11.50 3.15 -18.19
N LEU A 259 12.33 4.17 -18.33
CA LEU A 259 12.04 5.56 -17.94
C LEU A 259 12.00 6.48 -19.17
#